data_aae5c6a9c4cccb1bd02fbe858a5ed77e
#
_entry.id   aae5c6a9c4cccb1bd02fbe858a5ed77e
#
_cell.length_a   1.000
_cell.length_b   1.000
_cell.length_c   1.000
_cell.angle_alpha   90.00
_cell.angle_beta   90.00
_cell.angle_gamma   90.00
#
_symmetry.space_group_name_H-M   'P 1'
#
loop_
_entity.id
_entity.type
_entity.pdbx_description
1 polymer ?
#
loop_
_entity_poly.entity_id
_entity_poly.type
_entity_poly.pdbx_seq_one_letter_code
_entity_poly.pdbx_strand_id
1 'polypeptide(L)'
;MKPRACSSLVLLVASTACASPARTPAQAAAAAQRAPAAASSPLQLDRHENEIRAFETADRALMPAPGGIVFTGSSSIRLWRSLGSDFAGLPVLNRGFGGSTLPEVNHYFSRVVVPYRPRTIVLYAGDNDIAIGRTPQQVASDYRTFVRLVRDSLRDARIVFVGIKPSPSRWRMVEQQREANRLIREIVATDPLQSFVDVFAPMLGANGRPRPEFFIADSLHMTPAGYVVWRAQVAPHVR
;
A
#
# COMPACT_ATOMS: atom_id res chain seq x y z
N MET A 1 35.28 56.04 -76.90
CA MET A 1 35.42 54.91 -75.96
C MET A 1 34.49 55.16 -74.74
N LYS A 2 33.41 54.41 -74.63
CA LYS A 2 32.39 54.57 -73.53
C LYS A 2 32.62 53.47 -72.48
N PRO A 3 32.61 53.78 -71.20
CA PRO A 3 32.61 52.73 -70.12
C PRO A 3 31.20 52.16 -69.90
N ARG A 4 31.12 50.86 -69.73
CA ARG A 4 29.93 50.10 -69.39
C ARG A 4 29.69 50.19 -67.90
N ALA A 5 28.47 50.57 -67.52
CA ALA A 5 28.01 50.51 -66.15
C ALA A 5 27.60 49.07 -65.79
N CYS A 6 28.09 48.62 -64.64
CA CYS A 6 27.73 47.33 -64.05
C CYS A 6 26.67 47.55 -62.96
N SER A 7 25.43 47.12 -63.21
CA SER A 7 24.34 47.22 -62.22
C SER A 7 24.40 45.98 -61.34
N SER A 8 24.69 46.17 -60.05
CA SER A 8 24.56 45.14 -58.97
C SER A 8 23.12 45.08 -58.45
N LEU A 9 22.53 43.91 -58.68
CA LEU A 9 21.21 43.59 -58.18
C LEU A 9 21.35 43.11 -56.71
N VAL A 10 20.83 43.87 -55.75
CA VAL A 10 20.77 43.52 -54.32
C VAL A 10 19.49 42.72 -54.11
N LEU A 11 19.66 41.42 -53.81
CA LEU A 11 18.54 40.55 -53.44
C LEU A 11 18.24 40.73 -51.97
N LEU A 12 17.07 41.32 -51.66
CA LEU A 12 16.55 41.44 -50.27
C LEU A 12 15.91 40.13 -49.90
N VAL A 13 16.52 39.36 -48.98
CA VAL A 13 15.93 38.18 -48.40
C VAL A 13 15.07 38.62 -47.19
N ALA A 14 13.76 38.57 -47.32
CA ALA A 14 12.84 38.81 -46.24
C ALA A 14 12.76 37.55 -45.31
N SER A 15 13.35 37.64 -44.12
CA SER A 15 13.21 36.63 -43.08
C SER A 15 11.86 36.74 -42.40
N THR A 16 10.91 35.88 -42.72
CA THR A 16 9.66 35.72 -41.97
C THR A 16 9.95 35.00 -40.66
N ALA A 17 10.03 35.73 -39.57
CA ALA A 17 10.05 35.17 -38.21
C ALA A 17 8.68 34.60 -37.89
N CYS A 18 8.52 33.29 -37.83
CA CYS A 18 7.35 32.63 -37.27
C CYS A 18 7.32 32.86 -35.75
N ALA A 19 6.54 33.83 -35.31
CA ALA A 19 6.23 34.01 -33.87
C ALA A 19 5.28 32.88 -33.42
N SER A 20 5.77 31.99 -32.58
CA SER A 20 4.91 30.99 -31.92
C SER A 20 3.91 31.70 -31.01
N PRO A 21 2.62 31.36 -31.02
CA PRO A 21 1.64 32.00 -30.17
C PRO A 21 1.95 31.76 -28.69
N ALA A 22 1.98 32.80 -27.89
CA ALA A 22 2.12 32.72 -26.42
C ALA A 22 0.95 31.91 -25.84
N ARG A 23 1.27 30.87 -25.07
CA ARG A 23 0.26 30.05 -24.39
C ARG A 23 -0.47 30.88 -23.35
N THR A 24 -1.80 30.76 -23.31
CA THR A 24 -2.62 31.44 -22.30
C THR A 24 -2.33 30.87 -20.90
N PRO A 25 -2.55 31.69 -19.81
CA PRO A 25 -2.36 31.21 -18.43
C PRO A 25 -3.16 29.94 -18.08
N ALA A 26 -4.32 29.73 -18.70
CA ALA A 26 -5.14 28.54 -18.54
C ALA A 26 -4.52 27.29 -19.17
N GLN A 27 -3.79 27.43 -20.30
CA GLN A 27 -3.07 26.31 -20.94
C GLN A 27 -1.78 25.97 -20.19
N ALA A 28 -1.15 26.92 -19.51
CA ALA A 28 -0.01 26.68 -18.63
C ALA A 28 -0.44 25.95 -17.34
N ALA A 29 -1.59 26.31 -16.76
CA ALA A 29 -2.15 25.63 -15.59
C ALA A 29 -2.58 24.17 -15.90
N ALA A 30 -3.16 23.91 -17.07
CA ALA A 30 -3.52 22.54 -17.50
C ALA A 30 -2.31 21.66 -17.80
N ALA A 31 -1.16 22.23 -18.20
CA ALA A 31 0.08 21.51 -18.41
C ALA A 31 0.79 21.17 -17.08
N ALA A 32 0.65 22.00 -16.05
CA ALA A 32 1.21 21.76 -14.72
C ALA A 32 0.51 20.64 -13.95
N GLN A 33 -0.74 20.30 -14.30
CA GLN A 33 -1.51 19.21 -13.67
C GLN A 33 -1.24 17.82 -14.25
N ARG A 34 -0.46 17.69 -15.32
CA ARG A 34 0.03 16.42 -15.87
C ARG A 34 1.49 16.19 -15.50
N ALA A 35 1.77 16.06 -14.20
CA ALA A 35 2.98 15.34 -13.81
C ALA A 35 2.85 13.91 -14.34
N PRO A 36 3.86 13.33 -15.04
CA PRO A 36 3.80 11.93 -15.45
C PRO A 36 3.65 11.11 -14.18
N ALA A 37 2.62 10.28 -14.13
CA ALA A 37 2.50 9.26 -13.09
C ALA A 37 3.83 8.49 -13.11
N ALA A 38 4.57 8.56 -12.00
CA ALA A 38 5.80 7.81 -11.86
C ALA A 38 5.46 6.35 -12.19
N ALA A 39 6.10 5.80 -13.22
CA ALA A 39 5.88 4.43 -13.62
C ALA A 39 6.21 3.56 -12.39
N SER A 40 5.19 2.90 -11.84
CA SER A 40 5.39 1.97 -10.73
C SER A 40 6.34 0.86 -11.19
N SER A 41 7.35 0.56 -10.39
CA SER A 41 8.27 -0.54 -10.69
C SER A 41 7.48 -1.83 -10.95
N PRO A 42 7.89 -2.67 -11.90
CA PRO A 42 7.24 -3.94 -12.15
C PRO A 42 7.14 -4.76 -10.87
N LEU A 43 5.95 -5.30 -10.58
CA LEU A 43 5.74 -6.15 -9.42
C LEU A 43 6.45 -7.50 -9.65
N GLN A 44 7.36 -7.84 -8.76
CA GLN A 44 8.00 -9.17 -8.73
C GLN A 44 7.19 -10.07 -7.79
N LEU A 45 6.13 -10.68 -8.30
CA LEU A 45 5.18 -11.44 -7.48
C LEU A 45 5.85 -12.61 -6.74
N ASP A 46 6.90 -13.21 -7.30
CA ASP A 46 7.55 -14.41 -6.74
C ASP A 46 8.70 -14.12 -5.75
N ARG A 47 9.00 -12.86 -5.46
CA ARG A 47 10.12 -12.50 -4.58
C ARG A 47 10.00 -13.02 -3.14
N HIS A 48 8.81 -13.44 -2.71
CA HIS A 48 8.54 -13.98 -1.38
C HIS A 48 8.48 -15.51 -1.33
N GLU A 49 8.75 -16.21 -2.43
CA GLU A 49 8.58 -17.65 -2.55
C GLU A 49 9.27 -18.44 -1.42
N ASN A 50 10.45 -18.00 -0.98
CA ASN A 50 11.17 -18.66 0.12
C ASN A 50 10.44 -18.52 1.46
N GLU A 51 9.85 -17.37 1.76
CA GLU A 51 9.07 -17.17 3.00
C GLU A 51 7.78 -18.01 2.97
N ILE A 52 7.13 -18.08 1.81
CA ILE A 52 5.91 -18.89 1.63
C ILE A 52 6.21 -20.37 1.77
N ARG A 53 7.26 -20.88 1.13
CA ARG A 53 7.72 -22.27 1.30
C ARG A 53 8.10 -22.61 2.74
N ALA A 54 8.62 -21.67 3.51
CA ALA A 54 8.89 -21.86 4.92
C ALA A 54 7.60 -22.10 5.72
N PHE A 55 6.52 -21.35 5.42
CA PHE A 55 5.20 -21.61 6.00
C PHE A 55 4.70 -23.02 5.65
N GLU A 56 4.71 -23.40 4.38
CA GLU A 56 4.28 -24.71 3.91
C GLU A 56 5.09 -25.85 4.54
N THR A 57 6.39 -25.63 4.77
CA THR A 57 7.25 -26.62 5.41
C THR A 57 6.89 -26.79 6.89
N ALA A 58 6.65 -25.70 7.60
CA ALA A 58 6.18 -25.75 8.99
C ALA A 58 4.81 -26.43 9.09
N ASP A 59 3.90 -26.13 8.16
CA ASP A 59 2.55 -26.74 8.13
C ASP A 59 2.57 -28.24 7.82
N ARG A 60 3.51 -28.71 7.00
CA ARG A 60 3.71 -30.16 6.79
C ARG A 60 4.13 -30.87 8.08
N ALA A 61 4.85 -30.20 8.96
CA ALA A 61 5.23 -30.76 10.26
C ALA A 61 4.07 -30.69 11.28
N LEU A 62 3.35 -29.60 11.29
CA LEU A 62 2.21 -29.37 12.20
C LEU A 62 1.23 -28.39 11.57
N MET A 63 0.18 -28.91 10.93
CA MET A 63 -0.87 -28.09 10.32
C MET A 63 -1.73 -27.42 11.40
N PRO A 64 -1.86 -26.08 11.38
CA PRO A 64 -2.77 -25.38 12.30
C PRO A 64 -4.22 -25.82 12.12
N ALA A 65 -4.97 -25.92 13.21
CA ALA A 65 -6.39 -26.25 13.14
C ALA A 65 -7.18 -25.19 12.33
N PRO A 66 -8.16 -25.61 11.53
CA PRO A 66 -8.98 -24.70 10.75
C PRO A 66 -9.90 -23.85 11.66
N GLY A 67 -10.41 -22.74 11.12
CA GLY A 67 -11.37 -21.87 11.82
C GLY A 67 -10.73 -20.88 12.77
N GLY A 68 -9.39 -20.76 12.78
CA GLY A 68 -8.65 -19.77 13.56
C GLY A 68 -8.74 -18.35 13.00
N ILE A 69 -7.81 -17.52 13.46
CA ILE A 69 -7.64 -16.12 13.04
C ILE A 69 -6.29 -16.02 12.34
N VAL A 70 -6.28 -15.74 11.04
CA VAL A 70 -5.04 -15.58 10.27
C VAL A 70 -4.69 -14.10 10.16
N PHE A 71 -3.51 -13.74 10.64
CA PHE A 71 -2.89 -12.44 10.44
C PHE A 71 -1.96 -12.54 9.22
N THR A 72 -2.24 -11.77 8.17
CA THR A 72 -1.46 -11.77 6.93
C THR A 72 -1.14 -10.36 6.44
N GLY A 73 -0.25 -10.26 5.48
CA GLY A 73 0.21 -9.00 4.91
C GLY A 73 1.71 -8.79 5.12
N SER A 74 2.12 -7.54 5.35
CA SER A 74 3.52 -7.14 5.25
C SER A 74 4.34 -7.37 6.53
N SER A 75 5.56 -6.80 6.52
CA SER A 75 6.53 -6.91 7.62
C SER A 75 5.98 -6.52 8.99
N SER A 76 5.02 -5.61 9.08
CA SER A 76 4.41 -5.25 10.37
C SER A 76 3.64 -6.42 10.99
N ILE A 77 3.05 -7.30 10.20
CA ILE A 77 2.48 -8.56 10.70
C ILE A 77 3.60 -9.56 10.99
N ARG A 78 4.52 -9.79 10.04
CA ARG A 78 5.65 -10.73 10.22
C ARG A 78 6.43 -10.48 11.51
N LEU A 79 6.67 -9.21 11.83
CA LEU A 79 7.48 -8.79 12.97
C LEU A 79 6.69 -8.70 14.29
N TRP A 80 5.39 -8.97 14.30
CA TRP A 80 4.58 -9.00 15.53
C TRP A 80 4.91 -10.25 16.35
N ARG A 81 6.07 -10.21 17.02
CA ARG A 81 6.62 -11.35 17.78
C ARG A 81 5.72 -11.78 18.94
N SER A 82 5.04 -10.83 19.57
CA SER A 82 4.13 -11.07 20.71
C SER A 82 2.71 -11.46 20.28
N LEU A 83 2.43 -11.69 18.98
CA LEU A 83 1.07 -11.92 18.49
C LEU A 83 0.33 -13.00 19.30
N GLY A 84 0.95 -14.14 19.55
CA GLY A 84 0.34 -15.23 20.31
C GLY A 84 0.02 -14.87 21.74
N SER A 85 0.91 -14.15 22.43
CA SER A 85 0.68 -13.69 23.81
C SER A 85 -0.28 -12.50 23.87
N ASP A 86 -0.26 -11.61 22.85
CA ASP A 86 -1.16 -10.46 22.78
C ASP A 86 -2.62 -10.87 22.60
N PHE A 87 -2.85 -12.03 21.99
CA PHE A 87 -4.19 -12.61 21.78
C PHE A 87 -4.31 -14.00 22.46
N ALA A 88 -3.74 -14.11 23.67
CA ALA A 88 -3.79 -15.36 24.44
C ALA A 88 -5.23 -15.89 24.55
N GLY A 89 -5.39 -17.22 24.36
CA GLY A 89 -6.69 -17.88 24.36
C GLY A 89 -7.43 -17.82 23.01
N LEU A 90 -6.90 -17.10 22.00
CA LEU A 90 -7.43 -17.11 20.64
C LEU A 90 -6.48 -17.91 19.71
N PRO A 91 -7.01 -18.72 18.77
CA PRO A 91 -6.21 -19.46 17.83
C PRO A 91 -5.69 -18.55 16.70
N VAL A 92 -4.70 -17.71 17.03
CA VAL A 92 -4.08 -16.77 16.07
C VAL A 92 -2.92 -17.39 15.35
N LEU A 93 -2.79 -17.11 14.07
CA LEU A 93 -1.73 -17.60 13.19
C LEU A 93 -1.09 -16.43 12.44
N ASN A 94 0.23 -16.28 12.54
CA ASN A 94 0.98 -15.27 11.78
C ASN A 94 1.41 -15.82 10.42
N ARG A 95 0.93 -15.20 9.35
CA ARG A 95 1.29 -15.46 7.94
C ARG A 95 1.66 -14.17 7.21
N GLY A 96 2.28 -13.24 7.96
CA GLY A 96 2.89 -12.04 7.39
C GLY A 96 4.23 -12.34 6.74
N PHE A 97 4.53 -11.71 5.60
CA PHE A 97 5.79 -11.82 4.88
C PHE A 97 6.37 -10.46 4.50
N GLY A 98 7.70 -10.34 4.54
CA GLY A 98 8.38 -9.07 4.66
C GLY A 98 8.28 -8.16 3.43
N GLY A 99 7.81 -6.92 3.61
CA GLY A 99 7.77 -5.92 2.53
C GLY A 99 6.69 -6.16 1.48
N SER A 100 5.74 -7.08 1.71
CA SER A 100 4.70 -7.40 0.75
C SER A 100 3.76 -6.22 0.46
N THR A 101 3.33 -6.16 -0.79
CA THR A 101 2.28 -5.30 -1.32
C THR A 101 0.95 -6.06 -1.37
N LEU A 102 -0.18 -5.37 -1.58
CA LEU A 102 -1.49 -6.02 -1.76
C LEU A 102 -1.52 -6.99 -2.96
N PRO A 103 -0.97 -6.67 -4.15
CA PRO A 103 -0.88 -7.64 -5.23
C PRO A 103 -0.13 -8.92 -4.87
N GLU A 104 0.95 -8.84 -4.09
CA GLU A 104 1.70 -10.01 -3.63
C GLU A 104 0.90 -10.81 -2.60
N VAL A 105 0.19 -10.15 -1.68
CA VAL A 105 -0.75 -10.83 -0.77
C VAL A 105 -1.85 -11.55 -1.55
N ASN A 106 -2.40 -10.93 -2.60
CA ASN A 106 -3.39 -11.53 -3.47
C ASN A 106 -2.82 -12.75 -4.23
N HIS A 107 -1.59 -12.64 -4.74
CA HIS A 107 -0.91 -13.73 -5.45
C HIS A 107 -0.74 -14.98 -4.56
N TYR A 108 -0.31 -14.79 -3.33
CA TYR A 108 -0.09 -15.90 -2.40
C TYR A 108 -1.31 -16.28 -1.56
N PHE A 109 -2.47 -15.64 -1.75
CA PHE A 109 -3.67 -15.83 -0.94
C PHE A 109 -4.07 -17.31 -0.78
N SER A 110 -4.07 -18.06 -1.88
CA SER A 110 -4.42 -19.50 -1.90
C SER A 110 -3.47 -20.36 -1.08
N ARG A 111 -2.26 -19.88 -0.81
CA ARG A 111 -1.20 -20.63 -0.09
C ARG A 111 -1.06 -20.17 1.37
N VAL A 112 -1.34 -18.88 1.66
CA VAL A 112 -1.10 -18.31 3.00
C VAL A 112 -2.36 -18.03 3.80
N VAL A 113 -3.55 -18.18 3.21
CA VAL A 113 -4.82 -17.96 3.90
C VAL A 113 -5.77 -19.16 3.76
N VAL A 114 -6.02 -19.62 2.53
CA VAL A 114 -7.04 -20.64 2.24
C VAL A 114 -6.82 -21.95 3.00
N PRO A 115 -5.60 -22.49 3.15
CA PRO A 115 -5.38 -23.79 3.80
C PRO A 115 -5.90 -23.84 5.26
N TYR A 116 -5.92 -22.69 5.95
CA TYR A 116 -6.32 -22.61 7.36
C TYR A 116 -7.82 -22.42 7.55
N ARG A 117 -8.58 -22.20 6.49
CA ARG A 117 -10.04 -21.94 6.54
C ARG A 117 -10.43 -21.02 7.70
N PRO A 118 -9.83 -19.83 7.81
CA PRO A 118 -10.00 -18.97 8.98
C PRO A 118 -11.43 -18.43 9.09
N ARG A 119 -11.93 -18.26 10.32
CA ARG A 119 -13.15 -17.48 10.55
C ARG A 119 -12.92 -15.97 10.44
N THR A 120 -11.67 -15.52 10.65
CA THR A 120 -11.28 -14.10 10.60
C THR A 120 -9.91 -13.97 9.96
N ILE A 121 -9.78 -13.03 9.05
CA ILE A 121 -8.51 -12.67 8.40
C ILE A 121 -8.20 -11.23 8.80
N VAL A 122 -7.07 -11.02 9.48
CA VAL A 122 -6.52 -9.70 9.80
C VAL A 122 -5.47 -9.37 8.75
N LEU A 123 -5.74 -8.36 7.92
CA LEU A 123 -4.89 -7.94 6.82
C LEU A 123 -4.23 -6.59 7.11
N TYR A 124 -2.91 -6.52 6.96
CA TYR A 124 -2.17 -5.26 6.90
C TYR A 124 -1.27 -5.21 5.67
N ALA A 125 -1.60 -4.35 4.73
CA ALA A 125 -0.81 -4.04 3.53
C ALA A 125 -1.18 -2.66 2.97
N GLY A 126 -0.51 -2.19 1.91
CA GLY A 126 -0.76 -0.90 1.28
C GLY A 126 0.33 0.14 1.57
N ASP A 127 1.04 0.01 2.67
CA ASP A 127 2.15 0.91 3.04
C ASP A 127 3.33 0.77 2.05
N ASN A 128 3.69 -0.47 1.69
CA ASN A 128 4.73 -0.75 0.70
C ASN A 128 4.28 -0.39 -0.72
N ASP A 129 3.01 -0.58 -1.02
CA ASP A 129 2.38 -0.19 -2.28
C ASP A 129 2.61 1.30 -2.55
N ILE A 130 2.24 2.15 -1.60
CA ILE A 130 2.48 3.61 -1.68
C ILE A 130 3.98 3.91 -1.81
N ALA A 131 4.83 3.19 -1.07
CA ALA A 131 6.27 3.42 -1.07
C ALA A 131 6.94 3.12 -2.42
N ILE A 132 6.41 2.17 -3.20
CA ILE A 132 6.88 1.86 -4.56
C ILE A 132 6.16 2.67 -5.65
N GLY A 133 5.38 3.69 -5.28
CA GLY A 133 4.74 4.62 -6.20
C GLY A 133 3.35 4.21 -6.70
N ARG A 134 2.70 3.21 -6.09
CA ARG A 134 1.31 2.89 -6.41
C ARG A 134 0.38 3.97 -5.87
N THR A 135 -0.66 4.29 -6.64
CA THR A 135 -1.63 5.30 -6.22
C THR A 135 -2.59 4.75 -5.15
N PRO A 136 -3.22 5.62 -4.33
CA PRO A 136 -4.27 5.21 -3.39
C PRO A 136 -5.41 4.43 -4.06
N GLN A 137 -5.78 4.79 -5.30
CA GLN A 137 -6.81 4.11 -6.08
C GLN A 137 -6.39 2.69 -6.49
N GLN A 138 -5.12 2.49 -6.84
CA GLN A 138 -4.57 1.16 -7.10
C GLN A 138 -4.58 0.30 -5.84
N VAL A 139 -4.17 0.85 -4.69
CA VAL A 139 -4.24 0.15 -3.39
C VAL A 139 -5.67 -0.28 -3.06
N ALA A 140 -6.64 0.63 -3.23
CA ALA A 140 -8.05 0.31 -3.01
C ALA A 140 -8.59 -0.75 -4.00
N SER A 141 -8.16 -0.71 -5.27
CA SER A 141 -8.51 -1.72 -6.28
C SER A 141 -7.97 -3.10 -5.93
N ASP A 142 -6.72 -3.17 -5.45
CA ASP A 142 -6.10 -4.42 -5.03
C ASP A 142 -6.77 -4.99 -3.75
N TYR A 143 -7.21 -4.11 -2.84
CA TYR A 143 -8.02 -4.53 -1.70
C TYR A 143 -9.38 -5.12 -2.14
N ARG A 144 -10.06 -4.53 -3.12
CA ARG A 144 -11.28 -5.15 -3.71
C ARG A 144 -10.99 -6.52 -4.29
N THR A 145 -9.82 -6.71 -4.91
CA THR A 145 -9.38 -8.02 -5.40
C THR A 145 -9.20 -9.01 -4.25
N PHE A 146 -8.58 -8.58 -3.14
CA PHE A 146 -8.48 -9.41 -1.94
C PHE A 146 -9.85 -9.83 -1.42
N VAL A 147 -10.80 -8.90 -1.31
CA VAL A 147 -12.17 -9.19 -0.87
C VAL A 147 -12.83 -10.24 -1.77
N ARG A 148 -12.70 -10.12 -3.09
CA ARG A 148 -13.24 -11.13 -4.03
C ARG A 148 -12.62 -12.50 -3.78
N LEU A 149 -11.31 -12.61 -3.68
CA LEU A 149 -10.61 -13.86 -3.38
C LEU A 149 -11.13 -14.51 -2.09
N VAL A 150 -11.38 -13.70 -1.05
CA VAL A 150 -11.97 -14.19 0.21
C VAL A 150 -13.39 -14.68 -0.01
N ARG A 151 -14.26 -13.92 -0.70
CA ARG A 151 -15.66 -14.30 -0.91
C ARG A 151 -15.79 -15.55 -1.80
N ASP A 152 -14.90 -15.73 -2.76
CA ASP A 152 -14.89 -16.90 -3.66
C ASP A 152 -14.44 -18.18 -2.92
N SER A 153 -13.48 -18.09 -2.00
CA SER A 153 -12.86 -19.26 -1.36
C SER A 153 -13.31 -19.50 0.08
N LEU A 154 -13.70 -18.44 0.81
CA LEU A 154 -13.96 -18.41 2.25
C LEU A 154 -15.15 -17.48 2.54
N ARG A 155 -16.30 -17.79 1.96
CA ARG A 155 -17.47 -16.91 1.87
C ARG A 155 -17.85 -16.20 3.17
N ASP A 156 -17.82 -16.91 4.31
CA ASP A 156 -18.28 -16.41 5.61
C ASP A 156 -17.15 -15.82 6.46
N ALA A 157 -15.91 -15.83 5.96
CA ALA A 157 -14.77 -15.30 6.70
C ALA A 157 -14.88 -13.78 6.87
N ARG A 158 -14.65 -13.32 8.09
CA ARG A 158 -14.56 -11.88 8.39
C ARG A 158 -13.22 -11.34 7.93
N ILE A 159 -13.22 -10.13 7.37
CA ILE A 159 -12.00 -9.41 6.99
C ILE A 159 -11.85 -8.21 7.93
N VAL A 160 -10.72 -8.14 8.60
CA VAL A 160 -10.31 -7.01 9.46
C VAL A 160 -9.14 -6.33 8.77
N PHE A 161 -9.38 -5.21 8.10
CA PHE A 161 -8.32 -4.43 7.50
C PHE A 161 -7.71 -3.49 8.55
N VAL A 162 -6.45 -3.68 8.86
CA VAL A 162 -5.68 -2.74 9.70
C VAL A 162 -5.22 -1.60 8.81
N GLY A 163 -5.67 -0.39 9.10
CA GLY A 163 -5.36 0.80 8.32
C GLY A 163 -3.85 1.04 8.19
N ILE A 164 -3.46 1.61 7.06
CA ILE A 164 -2.06 1.96 6.81
C ILE A 164 -1.61 2.92 7.90
N LYS A 165 -0.60 2.50 8.69
CA LYS A 165 -0.08 3.29 9.80
C LYS A 165 0.75 4.47 9.35
N PRO A 166 0.80 5.57 10.09
CA PRO A 166 1.79 6.62 9.87
C PRO A 166 3.18 6.10 10.28
N SER A 167 4.24 6.59 9.65
CA SER A 167 5.61 6.32 10.12
C SER A 167 6.51 7.50 9.82
N PRO A 168 7.55 7.78 10.65
CA PRO A 168 8.45 8.90 10.41
C PRO A 168 9.15 8.79 9.05
N SER A 169 9.65 7.60 8.69
CA SER A 169 10.37 7.36 7.43
C SER A 169 9.52 7.58 6.17
N ARG A 170 8.21 7.42 6.28
CA ARG A 170 7.26 7.56 5.16
C ARG A 170 6.33 8.77 5.28
N TRP A 171 6.64 9.70 6.19
CA TRP A 171 5.78 10.86 6.43
C TRP A 171 5.54 11.72 5.20
N ARG A 172 6.50 11.79 4.26
CA ARG A 172 6.33 12.50 2.99
C ARG A 172 5.17 11.96 2.12
N MET A 173 4.72 10.73 2.39
CA MET A 173 3.63 10.06 1.66
C MET A 173 2.33 10.01 2.47
N VAL A 174 2.24 10.76 3.56
CA VAL A 174 1.14 10.70 4.53
C VAL A 174 -0.22 10.95 3.90
N GLU A 175 -0.32 11.88 2.96
CA GLU A 175 -1.60 12.18 2.30
C GLU A 175 -2.07 11.03 1.38
N GLN A 176 -1.14 10.36 0.72
CA GLN A 176 -1.45 9.15 -0.06
C GLN A 176 -1.90 8.00 0.85
N GLN A 177 -1.27 7.84 2.01
CA GLN A 177 -1.68 6.84 3.01
C GLN A 177 -3.08 7.15 3.58
N ARG A 178 -3.37 8.42 3.89
CA ARG A 178 -4.70 8.88 4.34
C ARG A 178 -5.77 8.62 3.29
N GLU A 179 -5.49 8.95 2.04
CA GLU A 179 -6.41 8.74 0.94
C GLU A 179 -6.65 7.24 0.67
N ALA A 180 -5.62 6.41 0.70
CA ALA A 180 -5.78 4.96 0.59
C ALA A 180 -6.65 4.40 1.75
N ASN A 181 -6.41 4.83 2.98
CA ASN A 181 -7.22 4.47 4.14
C ASN A 181 -8.68 4.90 3.99
N ARG A 182 -8.93 6.12 3.47
CA ARG A 182 -10.28 6.62 3.21
C ARG A 182 -11.01 5.75 2.18
N LEU A 183 -10.38 5.46 1.04
CA LEU A 183 -10.95 4.64 -0.02
C LEU A 183 -11.24 3.21 0.44
N ILE A 184 -10.33 2.61 1.23
CA ILE A 184 -10.54 1.27 1.78
C ILE A 184 -11.68 1.27 2.80
N ARG A 185 -11.79 2.30 3.64
CA ARG A 185 -12.90 2.44 4.60
C ARG A 185 -14.27 2.47 3.89
N GLU A 186 -14.35 3.13 2.74
CA GLU A 186 -15.57 3.15 1.91
C GLU A 186 -15.93 1.75 1.39
N ILE A 187 -14.94 0.96 0.95
CA ILE A 187 -15.17 -0.42 0.52
C ILE A 187 -15.64 -1.28 1.70
N VAL A 188 -14.96 -1.18 2.85
CA VAL A 188 -15.32 -1.92 4.07
C VAL A 188 -16.76 -1.64 4.51
N ALA A 189 -17.23 -0.41 4.39
CA ALA A 189 -18.59 -0.01 4.77
C ALA A 189 -19.70 -0.67 3.93
N THR A 190 -19.36 -1.29 2.80
CA THR A 190 -20.35 -1.94 1.91
C THR A 190 -20.64 -3.40 2.27
N ASP A 191 -19.90 -4.00 3.22
CA ASP A 191 -20.03 -5.43 3.56
C ASP A 191 -19.90 -5.62 5.07
N PRO A 192 -20.94 -6.13 5.78
CA PRO A 192 -20.93 -6.30 7.23
C PRO A 192 -19.92 -7.34 7.74
N LEU A 193 -19.37 -8.17 6.87
CA LEU A 193 -18.29 -9.11 7.20
C LEU A 193 -16.91 -8.45 7.10
N GLN A 194 -16.83 -7.15 6.86
CA GLN A 194 -15.60 -6.39 6.88
C GLN A 194 -15.56 -5.40 8.03
N SER A 195 -14.38 -5.11 8.54
CA SER A 195 -14.14 -4.02 9.48
C SER A 195 -12.82 -3.32 9.20
N PHE A 196 -12.78 -2.02 9.44
CA PHE A 196 -11.59 -1.20 9.34
C PHE A 196 -11.10 -0.83 10.74
N VAL A 197 -9.84 -1.12 11.02
CA VAL A 197 -9.19 -0.80 12.30
C VAL A 197 -8.31 0.43 12.10
N ASP A 198 -8.66 1.53 12.74
CA ASP A 198 -7.84 2.74 12.69
C ASP A 198 -6.67 2.64 13.67
N VAL A 199 -5.48 2.45 13.13
CA VAL A 199 -4.21 2.53 13.87
C VAL A 199 -3.48 3.85 13.58
N PHE A 200 -3.99 4.66 12.65
CA PHE A 200 -3.33 5.89 12.22
C PHE A 200 -3.39 6.97 13.31
N ALA A 201 -4.60 7.33 13.73
CA ALA A 201 -4.79 8.38 14.73
C ALA A 201 -4.15 8.05 16.10
N PRO A 202 -4.27 6.82 16.65
CA PRO A 202 -3.64 6.46 17.94
C PRO A 202 -2.10 6.48 17.92
N MET A 203 -1.47 6.43 16.74
CA MET A 203 -0.01 6.48 16.61
C MET A 203 0.54 7.89 16.44
N LEU A 204 -0.31 8.94 16.42
CA LEU A 204 0.12 10.33 16.35
C LEU A 204 0.28 10.93 17.74
N GLY A 205 1.24 11.83 17.88
CA GLY A 205 1.40 12.70 19.03
C GLY A 205 0.55 13.98 18.93
N ALA A 206 0.56 14.80 19.98
CA ALA A 206 -0.16 16.07 20.02
C ALA A 206 0.26 17.06 18.91
N ASN A 207 1.47 16.90 18.37
CA ASN A 207 1.99 17.67 17.25
C ASN A 207 1.50 17.18 15.86
N GLY A 208 0.62 16.18 15.83
CA GLY A 208 0.11 15.56 14.61
C GLY A 208 1.12 14.69 13.85
N ARG A 209 2.29 14.39 14.45
CA ARG A 209 3.34 13.56 13.87
C ARG A 209 3.36 12.16 14.49
N PRO A 210 3.90 11.14 13.78
CA PRO A 210 4.10 9.82 14.37
C PRO A 210 4.97 9.90 15.63
N ARG A 211 4.54 9.24 16.69
CA ARG A 211 5.26 9.17 17.97
C ARG A 211 6.52 8.31 17.80
N PRO A 212 7.73 8.87 17.99
CA PRO A 212 8.97 8.16 17.67
C PRO A 212 9.17 6.87 18.48
N GLU A 213 8.68 6.83 19.74
CA GLU A 213 8.80 5.69 20.63
C GLU A 213 8.06 4.43 20.14
N PHE A 214 7.16 4.56 19.17
CA PHE A 214 6.47 3.43 18.55
C PHE A 214 7.28 2.77 17.44
N PHE A 215 8.43 3.33 17.06
CA PHE A 215 9.24 2.86 15.93
C PHE A 215 10.65 2.53 16.35
N ILE A 216 11.24 1.48 15.77
CA ILE A 216 12.66 1.16 15.94
C ILE A 216 13.54 2.12 15.13
N ALA A 217 14.84 1.92 15.14
CA ALA A 217 15.82 2.83 14.52
C ALA A 217 15.58 3.14 13.03
N ASP A 218 14.93 2.23 12.28
CA ASP A 218 14.58 2.45 10.87
C ASP A 218 13.38 3.41 10.67
N SER A 219 12.75 3.85 11.76
CA SER A 219 11.61 4.77 11.74
C SER A 219 10.40 4.28 10.93
N LEU A 220 10.32 2.96 10.70
CA LEU A 220 9.27 2.28 9.94
C LEU A 220 8.62 1.14 10.74
N HIS A 221 9.44 0.20 11.22
CA HIS A 221 8.97 -0.96 11.96
C HIS A 221 8.72 -0.61 13.43
N MET A 222 7.77 -1.31 14.02
CA MET A 222 7.29 -0.94 15.36
C MET A 222 8.12 -1.57 16.47
N THR A 223 8.24 -0.82 17.56
CA THR A 223 8.66 -1.31 18.88
C THR A 223 7.55 -2.13 19.54
N PRO A 224 7.81 -2.84 20.64
CA PRO A 224 6.75 -3.45 21.46
C PRO A 224 5.67 -2.44 21.86
N ALA A 225 6.01 -1.18 22.15
CA ALA A 225 5.03 -0.13 22.48
C ALA A 225 4.08 0.17 21.31
N GLY A 226 4.59 0.16 20.06
CA GLY A 226 3.75 0.31 18.88
C GLY A 226 2.77 -0.85 18.71
N TYR A 227 3.19 -2.09 19.00
CA TYR A 227 2.29 -3.25 18.98
C TYR A 227 1.25 -3.25 20.08
N VAL A 228 1.54 -2.65 21.25
CA VAL A 228 0.51 -2.44 22.30
C VAL A 228 -0.64 -1.58 21.76
N VAL A 229 -0.33 -0.51 21.01
CA VAL A 229 -1.36 0.31 20.35
C VAL A 229 -2.16 -0.53 19.34
N TRP A 230 -1.48 -1.29 18.49
CA TRP A 230 -2.15 -2.14 17.50
C TRP A 230 -3.05 -3.19 18.15
N ARG A 231 -2.56 -3.88 19.18
CA ARG A 231 -3.35 -4.84 19.96
C ARG A 231 -4.62 -4.22 20.48
N ALA A 232 -4.55 -3.03 21.10
CA ALA A 232 -5.70 -2.35 21.67
C ALA A 232 -6.78 -2.06 20.60
N GLN A 233 -6.36 -1.67 19.39
CA GLN A 233 -7.27 -1.37 18.28
C GLN A 233 -7.83 -2.65 17.61
N VAL A 234 -7.02 -3.69 17.44
CA VAL A 234 -7.41 -4.93 16.74
C VAL A 234 -8.27 -5.85 17.62
N ALA A 235 -8.03 -5.90 18.93
CA ALA A 235 -8.67 -6.85 19.84
C ALA A 235 -10.22 -6.87 19.81
N PRO A 236 -10.94 -5.74 19.68
CA PRO A 236 -12.41 -5.75 19.57
C PRO A 236 -12.94 -6.46 18.32
N HIS A 237 -12.12 -6.60 17.26
CA HIS A 237 -12.51 -7.12 15.95
C HIS A 237 -12.24 -8.62 15.76
N VAL A 238 -11.52 -9.27 16.66
CA VAL A 238 -11.05 -10.67 16.53
C VAL A 238 -11.61 -11.62 17.60
N ARG A 239 -12.50 -11.13 18.45
CA ARG A 239 -13.21 -11.92 19.50
C ARG A 239 -14.42 -12.64 18.93
#